data_07541522b9e011d9262460b48e647d78
#
_entry.id   07541522b9e011d9262460b48e647d78
#
_cell.length_a   1.000
_cell.length_b   1.000
_cell.length_c   1.000
_cell.angle_alpha   90.00
_cell.angle_beta   90.00
_cell.angle_gamma   90.00
#
_symmetry.space_group_name_H-M   'P 1'
#
loop_
_entity.id
_entity.type
_entity.pdbx_description
1 polymer ?
#
loop_
_entity_poly.entity_id
_entity_poly.type
_entity_poly.pdbx_seq_one_letter_code
_entity_poly.pdbx_strand_id
1 'polypeptide(L)'
;EFMHVYWDSEEAQVKAVEYLASFLGDKNALPCLLACTGLIASTMKTHIDSLELQRESCRLLLEMLSQALEHNLDVERSLDDSVISSLLETVRKYSENEELLSLICTLLMMISSSEVAAENLRRAGAIPDLLMSIRTFLHNEEICLSCCGALWSLLVSENNIDKALLQSAISASSAVLQEHLENATVAEAAGSALWALSLHGPFTENENESITALLLDALRMNLERPVLVKNVCQALAHLLRLSEISAFRFVTDSKGSGIKVVKDAYYVHSDDPDVVESICALINEMAQYDDIALDMVSQKMKEMLSEIKSRFPSS
;
A
#
# COMPACT_ATOMS: atom_id res chain seq x y z
N GLU A 1 -9.13 35.67 -4.14
CA GLU A 1 -9.87 36.80 -3.55
C GLU A 1 -11.33 36.42 -3.27
N PHE A 2 -12.09 35.86 -4.25
CA PHE A 2 -13.49 35.49 -4.07
C PHE A 2 -13.72 34.58 -2.86
N MET A 3 -12.97 33.49 -2.71
CA MET A 3 -13.09 32.55 -1.59
C MET A 3 -12.79 33.19 -0.23
N HIS A 4 -11.94 34.21 -0.18
CA HIS A 4 -11.68 34.97 1.05
C HIS A 4 -12.80 35.94 1.41
N VAL A 5 -13.42 36.58 0.42
CA VAL A 5 -14.52 37.52 0.64
C VAL A 5 -15.79 36.81 1.12
N TYR A 6 -16.08 35.62 0.57
CA TYR A 6 -17.26 34.82 0.86
C TYR A 6 -16.91 33.55 1.66
N TRP A 7 -15.97 33.67 2.57
CA TRP A 7 -15.42 32.56 3.33
C TRP A 7 -16.47 31.78 4.17
N ASP A 8 -17.54 32.44 4.58
CA ASP A 8 -18.64 31.93 5.40
C ASP A 8 -19.82 31.38 4.58
N SER A 9 -19.82 31.57 3.27
CA SER A 9 -20.88 31.11 2.39
C SER A 9 -20.54 29.76 1.75
N GLU A 10 -21.14 28.67 2.22
CA GLU A 10 -20.97 27.31 1.66
C GLU A 10 -21.23 27.30 0.15
N GLU A 11 -22.38 27.85 -0.31
CA GLU A 11 -22.74 27.89 -1.73
C GLU A 11 -21.68 28.62 -2.58
N ALA A 12 -21.14 29.72 -2.07
CA ALA A 12 -20.08 30.47 -2.75
C ALA A 12 -18.79 29.66 -2.84
N GLN A 13 -18.45 28.89 -1.79
CA GLN A 13 -17.27 28.04 -1.78
C GLN A 13 -17.41 26.85 -2.74
N VAL A 14 -18.56 26.18 -2.79
CA VAL A 14 -18.82 25.11 -3.77
C VAL A 14 -18.64 25.64 -5.20
N LYS A 15 -19.27 26.77 -5.55
CA LYS A 15 -19.10 27.40 -6.88
C LYS A 15 -17.66 27.80 -7.17
N ALA A 16 -16.91 28.22 -6.17
CA ALA A 16 -15.51 28.55 -6.35
C ALA A 16 -14.65 27.31 -6.66
N VAL A 17 -14.90 26.20 -5.96
CA VAL A 17 -14.22 24.91 -6.22
C VAL A 17 -14.56 24.40 -7.62
N GLU A 18 -15.83 24.43 -8.02
CA GLU A 18 -16.27 24.06 -9.38
C GLU A 18 -15.61 24.95 -10.44
N TYR A 19 -15.51 26.26 -10.16
CA TYR A 19 -14.82 27.19 -11.07
C TYR A 19 -13.33 26.87 -11.20
N LEU A 20 -12.63 26.54 -10.10
CA LEU A 20 -11.24 26.08 -10.16
C LEU A 20 -11.12 24.78 -10.96
N ALA A 21 -12.05 23.85 -10.77
CA ALA A 21 -12.08 22.59 -11.51
C ALA A 21 -12.25 22.79 -13.04
N SER A 22 -12.90 23.88 -13.48
CA SER A 22 -13.04 24.19 -14.90
C SER A 22 -11.72 24.51 -15.63
N PHE A 23 -10.65 24.79 -14.90
CA PHE A 23 -9.29 24.99 -15.42
C PHE A 23 -8.45 23.70 -15.47
N LEU A 24 -8.96 22.59 -14.97
CA LEU A 24 -8.33 21.30 -15.14
C LEU A 24 -8.23 20.97 -16.65
N GLY A 25 -7.07 20.53 -17.07
CA GLY A 25 -6.80 20.32 -18.52
C GLY A 25 -6.07 21.48 -19.19
N ASP A 26 -6.02 22.69 -18.60
CA ASP A 26 -5.07 23.71 -19.02
C ASP A 26 -3.75 23.55 -18.27
N LYS A 27 -2.74 23.03 -18.97
CA LYS A 27 -1.40 22.80 -18.40
C LYS A 27 -0.76 24.08 -17.82
N ASN A 28 -1.12 25.25 -18.33
CA ASN A 28 -0.59 26.52 -17.85
C ASN A 28 -1.27 26.98 -16.56
N ALA A 29 -2.50 26.53 -16.30
CA ALA A 29 -3.22 26.84 -15.07
C ALA A 29 -2.81 25.91 -13.89
N LEU A 30 -2.30 24.71 -14.15
CA LEU A 30 -2.00 23.71 -13.13
C LEU A 30 -1.06 24.21 -12.01
N PRO A 31 0.05 24.93 -12.27
CA PRO A 31 0.88 25.49 -11.18
C PRO A 31 0.13 26.50 -10.30
N CYS A 32 -0.80 27.27 -10.89
CA CYS A 32 -1.64 28.20 -10.13
C CYS A 32 -2.69 27.46 -9.29
N LEU A 33 -3.26 26.36 -9.82
CA LEU A 33 -4.17 25.50 -9.07
C LEU A 33 -3.46 24.84 -7.89
N LEU A 34 -2.26 24.31 -8.10
CA LEU A 34 -1.44 23.71 -7.03
C LEU A 34 -1.10 24.73 -5.93
N ALA A 35 -0.94 26.02 -6.25
CA ALA A 35 -0.77 27.06 -5.26
C ALA A 35 -2.04 27.36 -4.43
N CYS A 36 -3.22 26.84 -4.85
CA CYS A 36 -4.49 27.02 -4.14
C CYS A 36 -4.82 25.88 -3.16
N THR A 37 -4.02 24.82 -3.07
CA THR A 37 -4.30 23.64 -2.23
C THR A 37 -4.55 24.00 -0.77
N GLY A 38 -3.75 24.87 -0.17
CA GLY A 38 -3.94 25.35 1.20
C GLY A 38 -5.25 26.14 1.38
N LEU A 39 -5.67 26.87 0.36
CA LEU A 39 -6.97 27.59 0.39
C LEU A 39 -8.13 26.60 0.32
N ILE A 40 -8.04 25.57 -0.55
CA ILE A 40 -9.04 24.51 -0.63
C ILE A 40 -9.14 23.78 0.71
N ALA A 41 -8.01 23.41 1.31
CA ALA A 41 -7.96 22.76 2.62
C ALA A 41 -8.61 23.61 3.73
N SER A 42 -8.31 24.91 3.76
CA SER A 42 -8.91 25.84 4.71
C SER A 42 -10.44 25.93 4.54
N THR A 43 -10.90 25.92 3.30
CA THR A 43 -12.33 25.94 2.97
C THR A 43 -13.01 24.65 3.41
N MET A 44 -12.40 23.48 3.15
CA MET A 44 -12.89 22.18 3.62
C MET A 44 -13.02 22.16 5.14
N LYS A 45 -12.05 22.69 5.86
CA LYS A 45 -12.05 22.74 7.33
C LYS A 45 -13.15 23.67 7.86
N THR A 46 -13.33 24.83 7.25
CA THR A 46 -14.36 25.80 7.66
C THR A 46 -15.77 25.23 7.47
N HIS A 47 -15.98 24.49 6.39
CA HIS A 47 -17.26 23.91 6.01
C HIS A 47 -17.27 22.38 6.12
N ILE A 48 -16.75 21.86 7.22
CA ILE A 48 -16.60 20.41 7.42
C ILE A 48 -17.94 19.66 7.39
N ASP A 49 -19.06 20.33 7.66
CA ASP A 49 -20.40 19.75 7.64
C ASP A 49 -21.02 19.68 6.22
N SER A 50 -20.40 20.32 5.22
CA SER A 50 -20.86 20.31 3.83
C SER A 50 -20.29 19.10 3.07
N LEU A 51 -21.06 18.05 2.96
CA LEU A 51 -20.67 16.86 2.19
C LEU A 51 -20.35 17.19 0.73
N GLU A 52 -21.13 18.06 0.10
CA GLU A 52 -20.94 18.49 -1.28
C GLU A 52 -19.59 19.19 -1.46
N LEU A 53 -19.27 20.13 -0.58
CA LEU A 53 -17.99 20.84 -0.63
C LEU A 53 -16.81 19.91 -0.41
N GLN A 54 -16.91 18.98 0.56
CA GLN A 54 -15.87 17.98 0.81
C GLN A 54 -15.62 17.13 -0.44
N ARG A 55 -16.69 16.63 -1.07
CA ARG A 55 -16.60 15.80 -2.27
C ARG A 55 -15.97 16.54 -3.46
N GLU A 56 -16.47 17.73 -3.77
CA GLU A 56 -15.96 18.51 -4.90
C GLU A 56 -14.50 18.96 -4.67
N SER A 57 -14.16 19.34 -3.43
CA SER A 57 -12.77 19.66 -3.06
C SER A 57 -11.82 18.44 -3.20
N CYS A 58 -12.24 17.27 -2.73
CA CYS A 58 -11.44 16.05 -2.86
C CYS A 58 -11.27 15.63 -4.33
N ARG A 59 -12.31 15.75 -5.17
CA ARG A 59 -12.21 15.50 -6.62
C ARG A 59 -11.23 16.45 -7.28
N LEU A 60 -11.31 17.74 -6.97
CA LEU A 60 -10.40 18.75 -7.50
C LEU A 60 -8.95 18.43 -7.08
N LEU A 61 -8.68 18.17 -5.81
CA LEU A 61 -7.35 17.84 -5.31
C LEU A 61 -6.80 16.57 -5.98
N LEU A 62 -7.62 15.53 -6.14
CA LEU A 62 -7.22 14.28 -6.77
C LEU A 62 -6.79 14.49 -8.22
N GLU A 63 -7.60 15.23 -8.98
CA GLU A 63 -7.30 15.52 -10.38
C GLU A 63 -6.06 16.41 -10.54
N MET A 64 -5.92 17.44 -9.69
CA MET A 64 -4.73 18.30 -9.67
C MET A 64 -3.46 17.50 -9.41
N LEU A 65 -3.46 16.60 -8.42
CA LEU A 65 -2.31 15.77 -8.09
C LEU A 65 -2.02 14.74 -9.18
N SER A 66 -3.04 14.12 -9.76
CA SER A 66 -2.88 13.18 -10.87
C SER A 66 -2.19 13.85 -12.05
N GLN A 67 -2.66 15.01 -12.46
CA GLN A 67 -2.04 15.78 -13.57
C GLN A 67 -0.63 16.29 -13.22
N ALA A 68 -0.41 16.68 -11.97
CA ALA A 68 0.90 17.11 -11.53
C ALA A 68 1.94 15.98 -11.61
N LEU A 69 1.56 14.77 -11.19
CA LEU A 69 2.42 13.58 -11.30
C LEU A 69 2.68 13.20 -12.76
N GLU A 70 1.66 13.22 -13.63
CA GLU A 70 1.81 12.98 -15.07
C GLU A 70 2.80 13.94 -15.73
N HIS A 71 2.84 15.17 -15.25
CA HIS A 71 3.73 16.22 -15.77
C HIS A 71 5.06 16.36 -15.00
N ASN A 72 5.33 15.46 -14.03
CA ASN A 72 6.52 15.48 -13.17
C ASN A 72 6.72 16.84 -12.46
N LEU A 73 5.63 17.47 -12.02
CA LEU A 73 5.67 18.69 -11.24
C LEU A 73 5.98 18.37 -9.77
N ASP A 74 6.72 19.26 -9.12
CA ASP A 74 6.96 19.20 -7.68
C ASP A 74 5.67 19.55 -6.92
N VAL A 75 5.11 18.57 -6.24
CA VAL A 75 3.88 18.72 -5.43
C VAL A 75 4.15 18.86 -3.93
N GLU A 76 5.37 18.66 -3.47
CA GLU A 76 5.68 18.63 -2.03
C GLU A 76 5.27 19.91 -1.32
N ARG A 77 5.49 21.06 -1.96
CA ARG A 77 5.11 22.38 -1.41
C ARG A 77 3.61 22.61 -1.34
N SER A 78 2.86 21.87 -2.13
CA SER A 78 1.39 21.98 -2.23
C SER A 78 0.66 21.06 -1.24
N LEU A 79 1.39 20.16 -0.57
CA LEU A 79 0.89 19.14 0.33
C LEU A 79 1.37 19.39 1.77
N ASP A 80 1.11 20.58 2.26
CA ASP A 80 1.45 20.97 3.62
C ASP A 80 0.58 20.28 4.69
N ASP A 81 0.95 20.48 5.95
CA ASP A 81 0.23 19.92 7.10
C ASP A 81 -1.25 20.33 7.14
N SER A 82 -1.63 21.46 6.55
CA SER A 82 -3.01 21.93 6.51
C SER A 82 -3.90 21.09 5.60
N VAL A 83 -3.35 20.67 4.43
CA VAL A 83 -4.04 19.79 3.49
C VAL A 83 -4.21 18.40 4.12
N ILE A 84 -3.15 17.85 4.70
CA ILE A 84 -3.18 16.53 5.39
C ILE A 84 -4.19 16.55 6.53
N SER A 85 -4.14 17.56 7.40
CA SER A 85 -5.08 17.69 8.54
C SER A 85 -6.53 17.77 8.07
N SER A 86 -6.81 18.56 7.03
CA SER A 86 -8.16 18.70 6.49
C SER A 86 -8.71 17.39 5.92
N LEU A 87 -7.89 16.64 5.17
CA LEU A 87 -8.28 15.33 4.64
C LEU A 87 -8.58 14.33 5.74
N LEU A 88 -7.74 14.24 6.79
CA LEU A 88 -7.95 13.32 7.90
C LEU A 88 -9.17 13.71 8.76
N GLU A 89 -9.43 15.00 8.97
CA GLU A 89 -10.64 15.47 9.64
C GLU A 89 -11.89 15.05 8.84
N THR A 90 -11.83 15.13 7.51
CA THR A 90 -12.93 14.70 6.63
C THR A 90 -13.13 13.18 6.69
N VAL A 91 -12.06 12.37 6.69
CA VAL A 91 -12.14 10.91 6.88
C VAL A 91 -12.88 10.57 8.18
N ARG A 92 -12.51 11.23 9.28
CA ARG A 92 -13.10 10.97 10.61
C ARG A 92 -14.57 11.40 10.68
N LYS A 93 -14.91 12.54 10.05
CA LYS A 93 -16.28 13.05 10.00
C LYS A 93 -17.22 12.19 9.15
N TYR A 94 -16.72 11.70 8.02
CA TYR A 94 -17.51 10.99 7.02
C TYR A 94 -17.11 9.51 6.90
N SER A 95 -16.76 8.88 8.01
CA SER A 95 -16.22 7.51 8.06
C SER A 95 -17.15 6.42 7.50
N GLU A 96 -18.41 6.71 7.26
CA GLU A 96 -19.40 5.81 6.65
C GLU A 96 -19.78 6.19 5.21
N ASN A 97 -19.17 7.25 4.65
CA ASN A 97 -19.44 7.66 3.27
C ASN A 97 -18.43 7.04 2.32
N GLU A 98 -18.82 5.95 1.65
CA GLU A 98 -17.97 5.14 0.79
C GLU A 98 -17.37 5.94 -0.38
N GLU A 99 -18.18 6.75 -1.08
CA GLU A 99 -17.73 7.56 -2.23
C GLU A 99 -16.64 8.56 -1.81
N LEU A 100 -16.87 9.29 -0.72
CA LEU A 100 -15.93 10.29 -0.24
C LEU A 100 -14.65 9.64 0.30
N LEU A 101 -14.77 8.53 1.02
CA LEU A 101 -13.61 7.80 1.54
C LEU A 101 -12.76 7.20 0.42
N SER A 102 -13.37 6.71 -0.67
CA SER A 102 -12.61 6.25 -1.82
C SER A 102 -11.73 7.36 -2.39
N LEU A 103 -12.28 8.56 -2.60
CA LEU A 103 -11.53 9.73 -3.06
C LEU A 103 -10.37 10.08 -2.11
N ILE A 104 -10.65 10.15 -0.80
CA ILE A 104 -9.65 10.56 0.18
C ILE A 104 -8.56 9.50 0.35
N CYS A 105 -8.91 8.21 0.41
CA CYS A 105 -7.93 7.13 0.51
C CYS A 105 -6.99 7.13 -0.70
N THR A 106 -7.51 7.37 -1.91
CA THR A 106 -6.68 7.53 -3.12
C THR A 106 -5.76 8.74 -3.02
N LEU A 107 -6.24 9.88 -2.52
CA LEU A 107 -5.42 11.04 -2.24
C LEU A 107 -4.31 10.72 -1.23
N LEU A 108 -4.62 10.08 -0.11
CA LEU A 108 -3.64 9.71 0.92
C LEU A 108 -2.57 8.76 0.37
N MET A 109 -2.95 7.80 -0.48
CA MET A 109 -2.00 6.92 -1.17
C MET A 109 -1.05 7.71 -2.06
N MET A 110 -1.56 8.64 -2.88
CA MET A 110 -0.74 9.47 -3.75
C MET A 110 0.20 10.38 -2.94
N ILE A 111 -0.31 11.03 -1.90
CA ILE A 111 0.45 11.89 -1.00
C ILE A 111 1.57 11.11 -0.30
N SER A 112 1.28 9.89 0.15
CA SER A 112 2.25 9.04 0.87
C SER A 112 3.44 8.57 0.01
N SER A 113 3.42 8.79 -1.30
CA SER A 113 4.55 8.47 -2.18
C SER A 113 5.77 9.40 -1.99
N SER A 114 5.56 10.59 -1.42
CA SER A 114 6.63 11.49 -0.98
C SER A 114 7.04 11.15 0.45
N GLU A 115 8.35 10.99 0.71
CA GLU A 115 8.87 10.66 2.05
C GLU A 115 8.53 11.74 3.08
N VAL A 116 8.62 13.02 2.70
CA VAL A 116 8.27 14.15 3.57
C VAL A 116 6.79 14.13 3.93
N ALA A 117 5.92 13.93 2.94
CA ALA A 117 4.48 13.87 3.17
C ALA A 117 4.07 12.59 3.93
N ALA A 118 4.75 11.47 3.71
CA ALA A 118 4.55 10.24 4.48
C ALA A 118 4.84 10.46 5.97
N GLU A 119 5.93 11.17 6.30
CA GLU A 119 6.26 11.54 7.70
C GLU A 119 5.19 12.45 8.31
N ASN A 120 4.70 13.44 7.55
CA ASN A 120 3.62 14.32 8.00
C ASN A 120 2.31 13.54 8.24
N LEU A 121 1.98 12.59 7.35
CA LEU A 121 0.83 11.68 7.51
C LEU A 121 0.96 10.82 8.77
N ARG A 122 2.13 10.24 9.05
CA ARG A 122 2.38 9.46 10.27
C ARG A 122 2.17 10.31 11.52
N ARG A 123 2.75 11.50 11.57
CA ARG A 123 2.59 12.45 12.70
C ARG A 123 1.15 12.89 12.89
N ALA A 124 0.39 13.04 11.81
CA ALA A 124 -1.03 13.39 11.87
C ALA A 124 -1.96 12.23 12.27
N GLY A 125 -1.42 11.00 12.40
CA GLY A 125 -2.17 9.82 12.81
C GLY A 125 -2.99 9.18 11.69
N ALA A 126 -2.49 9.20 10.44
CA ALA A 126 -3.18 8.64 9.29
C ALA A 126 -3.37 7.11 9.35
N ILE A 127 -2.43 6.37 9.97
CA ILE A 127 -2.49 4.91 10.01
C ILE A 127 -3.78 4.40 10.66
N PRO A 128 -4.20 4.83 11.85
CA PRO A 128 -5.49 4.44 12.43
C PRO A 128 -6.70 4.74 11.52
N ASP A 129 -6.68 5.87 10.82
CA ASP A 129 -7.79 6.27 9.93
C ASP A 129 -7.86 5.34 8.69
N LEU A 130 -6.71 4.97 8.11
CA LEU A 130 -6.64 3.99 7.02
C LEU A 130 -7.14 2.62 7.46
N LEU A 131 -6.74 2.16 8.65
CA LEU A 131 -7.18 0.87 9.20
C LEU A 131 -8.70 0.86 9.48
N MET A 132 -9.25 1.96 9.93
CA MET A 132 -10.70 2.10 10.12
C MET A 132 -11.42 2.03 8.76
N SER A 133 -10.91 2.72 7.74
CA SER A 133 -11.48 2.70 6.38
C SER A 133 -11.50 1.28 5.79
N ILE A 134 -10.41 0.51 5.93
CA ILE A 134 -10.35 -0.89 5.52
C ILE A 134 -11.43 -1.72 6.22
N ARG A 135 -11.57 -1.58 7.53
CA ARG A 135 -12.54 -2.38 8.30
C ARG A 135 -13.98 -2.07 7.95
N THR A 136 -14.27 -0.79 7.67
CA THR A 136 -15.62 -0.34 7.32
C THR A 136 -16.00 -0.81 5.90
N PHE A 137 -15.04 -0.79 4.97
CA PHE A 137 -15.28 -1.05 3.55
C PHE A 137 -14.38 -2.17 2.99
N LEU A 138 -14.28 -3.28 3.72
CA LEU A 138 -13.41 -4.40 3.35
C LEU A 138 -13.71 -4.97 1.95
N HIS A 139 -14.96 -4.90 1.48
CA HIS A 139 -15.37 -5.38 0.17
C HIS A 139 -15.13 -4.37 -0.97
N ASN A 140 -14.78 -3.12 -0.65
CA ASN A 140 -14.47 -2.10 -1.66
C ASN A 140 -13.02 -2.19 -2.10
N GLU A 141 -12.79 -2.64 -3.33
CA GLU A 141 -11.46 -2.85 -3.91
C GLU A 141 -10.63 -1.57 -3.97
N GLU A 142 -11.24 -0.43 -4.30
CA GLU A 142 -10.55 0.85 -4.44
C GLU A 142 -10.06 1.40 -3.10
N ILE A 143 -10.90 1.33 -2.06
CA ILE A 143 -10.53 1.72 -0.69
C ILE A 143 -9.43 0.78 -0.17
N CYS A 144 -9.58 -0.52 -0.33
CA CYS A 144 -8.60 -1.51 0.10
C CYS A 144 -7.24 -1.32 -0.60
N LEU A 145 -7.25 -1.13 -1.94
CA LEU A 145 -6.06 -0.84 -2.72
C LEU A 145 -5.34 0.40 -2.20
N SER A 146 -6.07 1.50 -2.08
CA SER A 146 -5.52 2.80 -1.68
C SER A 146 -4.98 2.78 -0.26
N CYS A 147 -5.72 2.18 0.68
CA CYS A 147 -5.28 2.08 2.07
C CYS A 147 -4.06 1.18 2.23
N CYS A 148 -4.00 0.02 1.55
CA CYS A 148 -2.83 -0.86 1.60
C CYS A 148 -1.61 -0.22 0.95
N GLY A 149 -1.77 0.49 -0.16
CA GLY A 149 -0.69 1.24 -0.81
C GLY A 149 -0.14 2.35 0.09
N ALA A 150 -1.03 3.12 0.74
CA ALA A 150 -0.62 4.12 1.71
C ALA A 150 0.07 3.50 2.93
N LEU A 151 -0.48 2.42 3.50
CA LEU A 151 0.13 1.70 4.63
C LEU A 151 1.54 1.21 4.29
N TRP A 152 1.75 0.63 3.11
CA TRP A 152 3.08 0.24 2.67
C TRP A 152 4.06 1.42 2.72
N SER A 153 3.72 2.56 2.09
CA SER A 153 4.56 3.76 2.06
C SER A 153 4.83 4.31 3.47
N LEU A 154 3.82 4.31 4.35
CA LEU A 154 3.95 4.84 5.71
C LEU A 154 4.77 3.93 6.62
N LEU A 155 4.79 2.62 6.38
CA LEU A 155 5.40 1.63 7.26
C LEU A 155 6.83 1.25 6.85
N VAL A 156 7.16 1.30 5.57
CA VAL A 156 8.49 0.86 5.08
C VAL A 156 9.64 1.67 5.68
N SER A 157 9.41 2.94 5.99
CA SER A 157 10.41 3.85 6.57
C SER A 157 10.17 4.14 8.08
N GLU A 158 9.13 3.56 8.68
CA GLU A 158 8.86 3.76 10.11
C GLU A 158 9.84 2.98 10.97
N ASN A 159 10.37 3.59 12.01
CA ASN A 159 11.31 2.92 12.91
C ASN A 159 10.70 2.52 14.25
N ASN A 160 9.50 2.99 14.58
CA ASN A 160 8.94 2.81 15.92
C ASN A 160 7.41 2.79 15.90
N ILE A 161 6.83 1.65 15.55
CA ILE A 161 5.38 1.45 15.56
C ILE A 161 4.91 0.87 16.90
N ASP A 162 3.82 1.40 17.44
CA ASP A 162 3.19 0.82 18.62
C ASP A 162 2.69 -0.61 18.34
N LYS A 163 2.89 -1.51 19.30
CA LYS A 163 2.57 -2.93 19.14
C LYS A 163 1.09 -3.19 18.85
N ALA A 164 0.18 -2.42 19.49
CA ALA A 164 -1.26 -2.58 19.23
C ALA A 164 -1.64 -2.10 17.83
N LEU A 165 -1.01 -1.02 17.37
CA LEU A 165 -1.19 -0.51 16.02
C LEU A 165 -0.62 -1.48 14.98
N LEU A 166 0.57 -2.04 15.23
CA LEU A 166 1.18 -3.08 14.39
C LEU A 166 0.23 -4.27 14.22
N GLN A 167 -0.28 -4.80 15.33
CA GLN A 167 -1.21 -5.92 15.36
C GLN A 167 -2.50 -5.62 14.57
N SER A 168 -3.01 -4.42 14.72
CA SER A 168 -4.19 -3.91 14.02
C SER A 168 -3.96 -3.83 12.50
N ALA A 169 -2.78 -3.38 12.09
CA ALA A 169 -2.41 -3.26 10.68
C ALA A 169 -2.19 -4.63 10.04
N ILE A 170 -1.55 -5.58 10.75
CA ILE A 170 -1.39 -6.96 10.30
C ILE A 170 -2.76 -7.61 10.04
N SER A 171 -3.67 -7.50 11.01
CA SER A 171 -5.01 -8.05 10.90
C SER A 171 -5.80 -7.46 9.71
N ALA A 172 -5.75 -6.14 9.53
CA ALA A 172 -6.45 -5.47 8.43
C ALA A 172 -5.86 -5.83 7.07
N SER A 173 -4.54 -5.79 6.91
CA SER A 173 -3.88 -6.14 5.64
C SER A 173 -4.08 -7.61 5.25
N SER A 174 -4.07 -8.53 6.24
CA SER A 174 -4.37 -9.94 6.03
C SER A 174 -5.82 -10.15 5.59
N ALA A 175 -6.78 -9.42 6.19
CA ALA A 175 -8.19 -9.48 5.80
C ALA A 175 -8.39 -8.99 4.36
N VAL A 176 -7.73 -7.90 3.95
CA VAL A 176 -7.76 -7.41 2.57
C VAL A 176 -7.21 -8.46 1.60
N LEU A 177 -6.05 -9.04 1.91
CA LEU A 177 -5.45 -10.06 1.05
C LEU A 177 -6.36 -11.29 0.90
N GLN A 178 -6.98 -11.73 1.99
CA GLN A 178 -7.90 -12.86 1.97
C GLN A 178 -9.17 -12.59 1.17
N GLU A 179 -9.76 -11.40 1.31
CA GLU A 179 -10.98 -11.00 0.62
C GLU A 179 -10.76 -10.81 -0.88
N HIS A 180 -9.61 -10.26 -1.26
CA HIS A 180 -9.33 -9.86 -2.64
C HIS A 180 -8.22 -10.68 -3.31
N LEU A 181 -8.09 -11.94 -2.96
CA LEU A 181 -7.02 -12.83 -3.44
C LEU A 181 -6.98 -12.94 -4.98
N GLU A 182 -8.15 -12.89 -5.62
CA GLU A 182 -8.31 -12.96 -7.08
C GLU A 182 -8.09 -11.62 -7.78
N ASN A 183 -8.14 -10.49 -7.05
CA ASN A 183 -7.82 -9.19 -7.60
C ASN A 183 -6.32 -8.92 -7.48
N ALA A 184 -5.58 -9.15 -8.56
CA ALA A 184 -4.12 -9.06 -8.57
C ALA A 184 -3.57 -7.72 -8.06
N THR A 185 -4.26 -6.62 -8.33
CA THR A 185 -3.81 -5.27 -7.94
C THR A 185 -4.00 -5.03 -6.44
N VAL A 186 -5.13 -5.44 -5.89
CA VAL A 186 -5.38 -5.34 -4.45
C VAL A 186 -4.50 -6.33 -3.67
N ALA A 187 -4.33 -7.56 -4.18
CA ALA A 187 -3.46 -8.56 -3.58
C ALA A 187 -1.99 -8.09 -3.54
N GLU A 188 -1.53 -7.41 -4.60
CA GLU A 188 -0.19 -6.81 -4.66
C GLU A 188 -0.01 -5.72 -3.60
N ALA A 189 -0.97 -4.82 -3.43
CA ALA A 189 -0.92 -3.77 -2.41
C ALA A 189 -0.96 -4.34 -0.99
N ALA A 190 -1.84 -5.31 -0.73
CA ALA A 190 -1.95 -5.97 0.57
C ALA A 190 -0.70 -6.79 0.91
N GLY A 191 -0.13 -7.52 -0.06
CA GLY A 191 1.14 -8.24 0.07
C GLY A 191 2.31 -7.30 0.37
N SER A 192 2.35 -6.13 -0.26
CA SER A 192 3.35 -5.09 -0.02
C SER A 192 3.23 -4.50 1.40
N ALA A 193 2.00 -4.25 1.87
CA ALA A 193 1.75 -3.80 3.23
C ALA A 193 2.19 -4.86 4.26
N LEU A 194 1.89 -6.14 4.03
CA LEU A 194 2.34 -7.24 4.90
C LEU A 194 3.86 -7.38 4.92
N TRP A 195 4.52 -7.19 3.78
CA TRP A 195 5.99 -7.13 3.75
C TRP A 195 6.52 -6.00 4.62
N ALA A 196 6.05 -4.77 4.47
CA ALA A 196 6.47 -3.65 5.29
C ALA A 196 6.24 -3.92 6.78
N LEU A 197 5.07 -4.48 7.15
CA LEU A 197 4.74 -4.87 8.51
C LEU A 197 5.68 -5.92 9.08
N SER A 198 6.14 -6.88 8.27
CA SER A 198 7.08 -7.92 8.70
C SER A 198 8.43 -7.36 9.16
N LEU A 199 8.82 -6.16 8.73
CA LEU A 199 10.06 -5.51 9.13
C LEU A 199 10.04 -4.98 10.57
N HIS A 200 8.86 -4.80 11.17
CA HIS A 200 8.69 -4.18 12.50
C HIS A 200 8.72 -5.18 13.67
N GLY A 201 8.88 -6.45 13.40
CA GLY A 201 9.05 -7.45 14.46
C GLY A 201 8.32 -8.77 14.18
N PRO A 202 8.49 -9.75 15.06
CA PRO A 202 7.86 -11.04 14.89
C PRO A 202 6.34 -10.94 15.07
N PHE A 203 5.62 -11.59 14.19
CA PHE A 203 4.20 -11.86 14.37
C PHE A 203 4.00 -12.92 15.44
N THR A 204 2.80 -13.06 15.98
CA THR A 204 2.48 -14.18 16.86
C THR A 204 2.56 -15.52 16.09
N GLU A 205 2.76 -16.63 16.78
CA GLU A 205 2.88 -17.95 16.13
C GLU A 205 1.66 -18.27 15.24
N ASN A 206 0.45 -17.99 15.75
CA ASN A 206 -0.78 -18.20 15.00
C ASN A 206 -0.86 -17.32 13.73
N GLU A 207 -0.39 -16.10 13.82
CA GLU A 207 -0.33 -15.19 12.66
C GLU A 207 0.72 -15.65 11.66
N ASN A 208 1.90 -16.06 12.13
CA ASN A 208 2.95 -16.58 11.28
C ASN A 208 2.45 -17.73 10.40
N GLU A 209 1.72 -18.68 10.97
CA GLU A 209 1.17 -19.82 10.22
C GLU A 209 0.11 -19.35 9.21
N SER A 210 -0.87 -18.56 9.65
CA SER A 210 -1.98 -18.13 8.79
C SER A 210 -1.53 -17.20 7.67
N ILE A 211 -0.64 -16.26 7.96
CA ILE A 211 -0.10 -15.31 6.97
C ILE A 211 0.81 -16.02 5.98
N THR A 212 1.62 -16.99 6.42
CA THR A 212 2.44 -17.80 5.51
C THR A 212 1.57 -18.52 4.48
N ALA A 213 0.48 -19.17 4.91
CA ALA A 213 -0.46 -19.84 4.02
C ALA A 213 -1.14 -18.85 3.06
N LEU A 214 -1.55 -17.70 3.55
CA LEU A 214 -2.21 -16.65 2.76
C LEU A 214 -1.27 -16.06 1.70
N LEU A 215 -0.03 -15.77 2.05
CA LEU A 215 0.99 -15.29 1.12
C LEU A 215 1.33 -16.32 0.05
N LEU A 216 1.37 -17.61 0.40
CA LEU A 216 1.50 -18.70 -0.59
C LEU A 216 0.35 -18.74 -1.57
N ASP A 217 -0.88 -18.57 -1.09
CA ASP A 217 -2.05 -18.50 -1.95
C ASP A 217 -2.00 -17.28 -2.88
N ALA A 218 -1.57 -16.13 -2.36
CA ALA A 218 -1.37 -14.92 -3.18
C ALA A 218 -0.34 -15.15 -4.30
N LEU A 219 0.79 -15.81 -4.01
CA LEU A 219 1.76 -16.20 -5.02
C LEU A 219 1.18 -17.12 -6.09
N ARG A 220 0.48 -18.19 -5.68
CA ARG A 220 -0.11 -19.16 -6.61
C ARG A 220 -1.08 -18.52 -7.59
N MET A 221 -1.88 -17.58 -7.12
CA MET A 221 -2.92 -16.94 -7.93
C MET A 221 -2.41 -15.81 -8.80
N ASN A 222 -1.28 -15.21 -8.46
CA ASN A 222 -0.80 -13.97 -9.08
C ASN A 222 0.67 -14.07 -9.54
N LEU A 223 1.11 -15.23 -9.99
CA LEU A 223 2.51 -15.47 -10.40
C LEU A 223 3.02 -14.52 -11.49
N GLU A 224 2.13 -14.00 -12.34
CA GLU A 224 2.48 -13.08 -13.44
C GLU A 224 2.80 -11.64 -12.97
N ARG A 225 2.62 -11.35 -11.68
CA ARG A 225 2.79 -10.00 -11.11
C ARG A 225 4.16 -9.85 -10.45
N PRO A 226 5.16 -9.23 -11.10
CA PRO A 226 6.53 -9.17 -10.59
C PRO A 226 6.65 -8.46 -9.24
N VAL A 227 5.93 -7.36 -9.04
CA VAL A 227 5.95 -6.61 -7.77
C VAL A 227 5.36 -7.43 -6.64
N LEU A 228 4.25 -8.13 -6.88
CA LEU A 228 3.64 -9.04 -5.90
C LEU A 228 4.63 -10.16 -5.54
N VAL A 229 5.19 -10.83 -6.54
CA VAL A 229 6.13 -11.95 -6.33
C VAL A 229 7.34 -11.47 -5.52
N LYS A 230 7.94 -10.34 -5.89
CA LYS A 230 9.05 -9.72 -5.16
C LYS A 230 8.71 -9.49 -3.70
N ASN A 231 7.66 -8.72 -3.42
CA ASN A 231 7.33 -8.30 -2.06
C ASN A 231 6.84 -9.47 -1.18
N VAL A 232 6.08 -10.40 -1.75
CA VAL A 232 5.62 -11.59 -1.03
C VAL A 232 6.78 -12.54 -0.73
N CYS A 233 7.73 -12.75 -1.66
CA CYS A 233 8.93 -13.54 -1.39
C CYS A 233 9.77 -12.92 -0.27
N GLN A 234 9.90 -11.60 -0.21
CA GLN A 234 10.61 -10.92 0.86
C GLN A 234 9.87 -11.05 2.22
N ALA A 235 8.54 -10.91 2.22
CA ALA A 235 7.73 -11.13 3.42
C ALA A 235 7.89 -12.57 3.94
N LEU A 236 7.78 -13.55 3.05
CA LEU A 236 7.96 -14.97 3.39
C LEU A 236 9.37 -15.24 3.90
N ALA A 237 10.42 -14.73 3.27
CA ALA A 237 11.79 -14.87 3.73
C ALA A 237 11.93 -14.36 5.18
N HIS A 238 11.34 -13.21 5.49
CA HIS A 238 11.35 -12.66 6.83
C HIS A 238 10.60 -13.54 7.84
N LEU A 239 9.41 -14.04 7.48
CA LEU A 239 8.63 -14.93 8.35
C LEU A 239 9.35 -16.25 8.61
N LEU A 240 9.94 -16.87 7.58
CA LEU A 240 10.68 -18.12 7.71
C LEU A 240 11.91 -17.96 8.59
N ARG A 241 12.62 -16.84 8.50
CA ARG A 241 13.76 -16.54 9.38
C ARG A 241 13.39 -16.43 10.86
N LEU A 242 12.21 -15.92 11.16
CA LEU A 242 11.75 -15.65 12.52
C LEU A 242 10.95 -16.82 13.13
N SER A 243 10.45 -17.75 12.34
CA SER A 243 9.52 -18.78 12.78
C SER A 243 9.73 -20.10 12.05
N GLU A 244 10.14 -21.12 12.79
CA GLU A 244 10.22 -22.50 12.33
C GLU A 244 8.84 -23.02 11.88
N ILE A 245 7.76 -22.62 12.57
CA ILE A 245 6.38 -22.96 12.21
C ILE A 245 6.05 -22.44 10.81
N SER A 246 6.42 -21.20 10.48
CA SER A 246 6.26 -20.64 9.14
C SER A 246 7.02 -21.45 8.09
N ALA A 247 8.27 -21.87 8.39
CA ALA A 247 9.07 -22.66 7.48
C ALA A 247 8.44 -24.03 7.18
N PHE A 248 7.97 -24.74 8.21
CA PHE A 248 7.27 -26.00 8.04
C PHE A 248 5.93 -25.82 7.33
N ARG A 249 5.15 -24.80 7.67
CA ARG A 249 3.89 -24.49 7.01
C ARG A 249 4.10 -24.20 5.52
N PHE A 250 5.17 -23.51 5.17
CA PHE A 250 5.52 -23.18 3.81
C PHE A 250 5.73 -24.42 2.92
N VAL A 251 6.41 -25.45 3.44
CA VAL A 251 6.70 -26.67 2.66
C VAL A 251 5.61 -27.74 2.74
N THR A 252 4.82 -27.74 3.83
CA THR A 252 3.78 -28.74 4.08
C THR A 252 2.38 -28.23 3.76
N ASP A 253 2.24 -27.13 3.03
CA ASP A 253 0.94 -26.57 2.69
C ASP A 253 0.07 -27.58 1.94
N SER A 254 -1.20 -27.69 2.35
CA SER A 254 -2.15 -28.67 1.81
C SER A 254 -2.46 -28.50 0.32
N LYS A 255 -2.28 -27.28 -0.21
CA LYS A 255 -2.48 -26.94 -1.64
C LYS A 255 -1.22 -27.20 -2.49
N GLY A 256 -0.14 -27.63 -1.87
CA GLY A 256 1.13 -27.94 -2.51
C GLY A 256 2.31 -27.21 -1.87
N SER A 257 3.48 -27.82 -1.96
CA SER A 257 4.71 -27.27 -1.37
C SER A 257 5.06 -25.89 -1.89
N GLY A 258 5.45 -24.98 -0.98
CA GLY A 258 5.99 -23.67 -1.33
C GLY A 258 7.26 -23.73 -2.18
N ILE A 259 8.05 -24.80 -2.08
CA ILE A 259 9.23 -25.03 -2.95
C ILE A 259 8.83 -25.05 -4.42
N LYS A 260 7.72 -25.70 -4.76
CA LYS A 260 7.20 -25.71 -6.13
C LYS A 260 6.78 -24.30 -6.56
N VAL A 261 6.07 -23.57 -5.71
CA VAL A 261 5.62 -22.20 -6.02
C VAL A 261 6.79 -21.28 -6.28
N VAL A 262 7.87 -21.39 -5.49
CA VAL A 262 9.11 -20.61 -5.70
C VAL A 262 9.76 -20.93 -7.04
N LYS A 263 9.79 -22.21 -7.43
CA LYS A 263 10.30 -22.62 -8.75
C LYS A 263 9.46 -22.06 -9.88
N ASP A 264 8.15 -22.16 -9.78
CA ASP A 264 7.23 -21.64 -10.79
C ASP A 264 7.38 -20.11 -10.90
N ALA A 265 7.51 -19.38 -9.79
CA ALA A 265 7.79 -17.94 -9.77
C ALA A 265 9.11 -17.59 -10.46
N TYR A 266 10.19 -18.36 -10.22
CA TYR A 266 11.46 -18.14 -10.90
C TYR A 266 11.33 -18.30 -12.43
N TYR A 267 10.67 -19.36 -12.90
CA TYR A 267 10.55 -19.59 -14.35
C TYR A 267 9.69 -18.53 -15.04
N VAL A 268 8.72 -17.93 -14.35
CA VAL A 268 7.94 -16.81 -14.88
C VAL A 268 8.77 -15.53 -14.97
N HIS A 269 9.65 -15.28 -14.01
CA HIS A 269 10.39 -14.01 -13.88
C HIS A 269 11.92 -14.20 -13.98
N SER A 270 12.40 -15.21 -14.70
CA SER A 270 13.83 -15.55 -14.74
C SER A 270 14.73 -14.44 -15.29
N ASP A 271 14.18 -13.46 -16.00
CA ASP A 271 14.91 -12.33 -16.58
C ASP A 271 14.80 -11.03 -15.73
N ASP A 272 14.02 -11.05 -14.63
CA ASP A 272 13.89 -9.92 -13.73
C ASP A 272 14.84 -10.06 -12.52
N PRO A 273 15.94 -9.28 -12.46
CA PRO A 273 16.95 -9.43 -11.42
C PRO A 273 16.41 -9.15 -10.01
N ASP A 274 15.47 -8.20 -9.85
CA ASP A 274 14.90 -7.84 -8.55
C ASP A 274 14.02 -8.95 -7.99
N VAL A 275 13.22 -9.59 -8.84
CA VAL A 275 12.41 -10.74 -8.47
C VAL A 275 13.29 -11.93 -8.13
N VAL A 276 14.31 -12.22 -8.96
CA VAL A 276 15.25 -13.32 -8.74
C VAL A 276 16.01 -13.13 -7.43
N GLU A 277 16.46 -11.92 -7.10
CA GLU A 277 17.10 -11.62 -5.81
C GLU A 277 16.17 -11.95 -4.62
N SER A 278 14.91 -11.55 -4.70
CA SER A 278 13.92 -11.82 -3.64
C SER A 278 13.61 -13.32 -3.50
N ILE A 279 13.58 -14.05 -4.62
CA ILE A 279 13.46 -15.51 -4.64
C ILE A 279 14.70 -16.16 -4.00
N CYS A 280 15.91 -15.70 -4.32
CA CYS A 280 17.14 -16.19 -3.71
C CYS A 280 17.18 -15.95 -2.20
N ALA A 281 16.73 -14.78 -1.73
CA ALA A 281 16.63 -14.50 -0.31
C ALA A 281 15.69 -15.50 0.40
N LEU A 282 14.52 -15.79 -0.18
CA LEU A 282 13.61 -16.79 0.36
C LEU A 282 14.21 -18.19 0.38
N ILE A 283 14.89 -18.60 -0.70
CA ILE A 283 15.59 -19.90 -0.78
C ILE A 283 16.67 -20.00 0.30
N ASN A 284 17.41 -18.92 0.56
CA ASN A 284 18.43 -18.89 1.59
C ASN A 284 17.85 -19.14 2.98
N GLU A 285 16.70 -18.54 3.31
CA GLU A 285 16.05 -18.77 4.60
C GLU A 285 15.48 -20.19 4.71
N MET A 286 14.93 -20.74 3.62
CA MET A 286 14.49 -22.13 3.56
C MET A 286 15.64 -23.12 3.83
N ALA A 287 16.82 -22.83 3.27
CA ALA A 287 17.99 -23.71 3.39
C ALA A 287 18.60 -23.72 4.81
N GLN A 288 18.17 -22.85 5.73
CA GLN A 288 18.62 -22.88 7.11
C GLN A 288 18.03 -24.06 7.91
N TYR A 289 17.00 -24.72 7.38
CA TYR A 289 16.32 -25.87 8.00
C TYR A 289 16.72 -27.15 7.26
N ASP A 290 17.45 -28.07 7.95
CA ASP A 290 18.02 -29.27 7.37
C ASP A 290 17.01 -30.14 6.62
N ASP A 291 15.83 -30.35 7.19
CA ASP A 291 14.76 -31.15 6.56
C ASP A 291 14.23 -30.49 5.30
N ILE A 292 14.08 -29.16 5.31
CA ILE A 292 13.64 -28.39 4.15
C ILE A 292 14.73 -28.40 3.07
N ALA A 293 16.01 -28.27 3.47
CA ALA A 293 17.14 -28.32 2.55
C ALA A 293 17.21 -29.69 1.80
N LEU A 294 16.93 -30.77 2.51
CA LEU A 294 16.86 -32.12 1.90
C LEU A 294 15.70 -32.21 0.90
N ASP A 295 14.53 -31.65 1.24
CA ASP A 295 13.38 -31.63 0.32
C ASP A 295 13.66 -30.76 -0.91
N MET A 296 14.30 -29.61 -0.75
CA MET A 296 14.76 -28.75 -1.85
C MET A 296 15.68 -29.51 -2.82
N VAL A 297 16.61 -30.32 -2.31
CA VAL A 297 17.48 -31.16 -3.14
C VAL A 297 16.66 -32.19 -3.90
N SER A 298 15.72 -32.85 -3.26
CA SER A 298 14.83 -33.83 -3.88
C SER A 298 13.99 -33.25 -5.02
N GLN A 299 13.63 -31.97 -4.92
CA GLN A 299 12.87 -31.21 -5.91
C GLN A 299 13.75 -30.50 -6.95
N LYS A 300 15.03 -30.83 -7.04
CA LYS A 300 15.99 -30.31 -8.04
C LYS A 300 16.21 -28.80 -7.98
N MET A 301 16.12 -28.19 -6.80
CA MET A 301 16.42 -26.75 -6.62
C MET A 301 17.88 -26.43 -6.99
N LYS A 302 18.81 -27.36 -6.84
CA LYS A 302 20.23 -27.18 -7.19
C LYS A 302 20.44 -26.86 -8.68
N GLU A 303 19.61 -27.43 -9.55
CA GLU A 303 19.67 -27.14 -11.00
C GLU A 303 19.26 -25.70 -11.28
N MET A 304 18.17 -25.26 -10.67
CA MET A 304 17.69 -23.86 -10.77
C MET A 304 18.71 -22.86 -10.22
N LEU A 305 19.31 -23.14 -9.05
CA LEU A 305 20.36 -22.26 -8.47
C LEU A 305 21.60 -22.19 -9.35
N SER A 306 21.97 -23.28 -10.04
CA SER A 306 23.08 -23.29 -11.00
C SER A 306 22.77 -22.44 -12.22
N GLU A 307 21.51 -22.43 -12.67
CA GLU A 307 21.04 -21.57 -13.76
C GLU A 307 21.07 -20.08 -13.33
N ILE A 308 20.55 -19.75 -12.15
CA ILE A 308 20.60 -18.38 -11.59
C ILE A 308 22.04 -17.88 -11.54
N LYS A 309 22.96 -18.67 -10.99
CA LYS A 309 24.38 -18.31 -10.92
C LYS A 309 25.02 -18.08 -12.29
N SER A 310 24.58 -18.81 -13.32
CA SER A 310 25.05 -18.62 -14.70
C SER A 310 24.53 -17.33 -15.32
N ARG A 311 23.27 -16.96 -15.03
CA ARG A 311 22.63 -15.75 -15.56
C ARG A 311 23.06 -14.48 -14.84
N PHE A 312 23.25 -14.57 -13.52
CA PHE A 312 23.59 -13.43 -12.63
C PHE A 312 24.92 -13.72 -11.89
N PRO A 313 26.07 -13.66 -12.55
CA PRO A 313 27.35 -14.07 -11.96
C PRO A 313 27.86 -13.16 -10.83
N SER A 314 27.26 -11.99 -10.64
CA SER A 314 27.61 -11.01 -9.59
C SER A 314 26.67 -11.04 -8.38
N SER A 315 25.65 -11.87 -8.36
CA SER A 315 24.68 -12.02 -7.27
C SER A 315 25.08 -13.08 -6.25
#